data_4c36f5067404995be69e80bd22b2e3d0
#
_entry.id   4c36f5067404995be69e80bd22b2e3d0
#
_cell.length_a   1.000
_cell.length_b   1.000
_cell.length_c   1.000
_cell.angle_alpha   90.00
_cell.angle_beta   90.00
_cell.angle_gamma   90.00
#
_symmetry.space_group_name_H-M   'P 1'
#
loop_
_entity.id
_entity.type
_entity.pdbx_description
1 polymer ?
#
loop_
_entity_poly.entity_id
_entity_poly.type
_entity_poly.pdbx_seq_one_letter_code
_entity_poly.pdbx_strand_id
1 'polypeptide(L)'
;NGDVYENTFCSSNGKEYYVGDDGMLVRSSWVEYDGDYYFVNSSGAKIVNDWRLTTPYEDEDADEEWFYFQSTGKRADNKKILYKGSTFFFDADGKMLTGWVTADGTQVVNEENEIDTSYTFFCDETGARVESAWVYTTSPATADDDADADEYWYYLKSSGKVATGKQANVKGQAF
;
A
#
# COMPACT_ATOMS: atom_id res chain seq x y z
N ASN A 1 -41.08 -6.93 -14.66
CA ASN A 1 -40.54 -5.63 -14.99
C ASN A 1 -39.06 -5.86 -15.28
N GLY A 2 -38.61 -5.56 -16.50
CA GLY A 2 -37.24 -5.68 -16.91
C GLY A 2 -36.52 -4.35 -16.70
N ASP A 3 -36.38 -3.93 -15.42
CA ASP A 3 -35.62 -2.73 -15.10
C ASP A 3 -34.14 -3.00 -15.40
N VAL A 4 -33.53 -2.13 -16.18
CA VAL A 4 -32.08 -2.18 -16.46
C VAL A 4 -31.35 -1.67 -15.21
N TYR A 5 -30.37 -2.42 -14.76
CA TYR A 5 -29.46 -1.95 -13.71
C TYR A 5 -28.52 -0.91 -14.29
N GLU A 6 -28.31 0.19 -13.59
CA GLU A 6 -27.39 1.27 -13.94
C GLU A 6 -26.63 1.73 -12.70
N ASN A 7 -25.36 2.07 -12.85
CA ASN A 7 -24.48 2.57 -11.77
C ASN A 7 -24.56 1.76 -10.47
N THR A 8 -24.50 0.42 -10.58
CA THR A 8 -24.63 -0.45 -9.42
C THR A 8 -23.91 -1.77 -9.56
N PHE A 9 -23.61 -2.39 -8.41
CA PHE A 9 -23.13 -3.77 -8.37
C PHE A 9 -24.27 -4.77 -8.46
N CYS A 10 -24.07 -5.78 -9.29
CA CYS A 10 -24.99 -6.91 -9.48
C CYS A 10 -24.27 -8.22 -9.16
N SER A 11 -24.94 -9.14 -8.46
CA SER A 11 -24.39 -10.44 -8.13
C SER A 11 -24.76 -11.51 -9.14
N SER A 12 -23.78 -12.30 -9.55
CA SER A 12 -23.99 -13.49 -10.38
C SER A 12 -22.95 -14.55 -10.05
N ASN A 13 -23.40 -15.80 -9.83
CA ASN A 13 -22.53 -16.95 -9.53
C ASN A 13 -21.53 -16.69 -8.40
N GLY A 14 -21.93 -16.01 -7.32
CA GLY A 14 -21.10 -15.70 -6.16
C GLY A 14 -20.03 -14.62 -6.40
N LYS A 15 -20.11 -13.90 -7.51
CA LYS A 15 -19.28 -12.74 -7.82
C LYS A 15 -20.12 -11.50 -8.01
N GLU A 16 -19.53 -10.35 -7.77
CA GLU A 16 -20.14 -9.05 -8.02
C GLU A 16 -19.55 -8.41 -9.28
N TYR A 17 -20.38 -7.77 -10.04
CA TYR A 17 -20.06 -7.12 -11.31
C TYR A 17 -20.66 -5.72 -11.30
N TYR A 18 -19.94 -4.73 -11.81
CA TYR A 18 -20.44 -3.37 -11.89
C TYR A 18 -21.04 -3.08 -13.28
N VAL A 19 -22.21 -2.48 -13.26
CA VAL A 19 -22.92 -2.02 -14.47
C VAL A 19 -22.86 -0.49 -14.47
N GLY A 20 -22.39 0.09 -15.58
CA GLY A 20 -22.27 1.53 -15.76
C GLY A 20 -23.59 2.24 -16.01
N ASP A 21 -23.53 3.52 -16.31
CA ASP A 21 -24.67 4.40 -16.58
C ASP A 21 -25.41 4.06 -17.88
N ASP A 22 -24.73 3.36 -18.79
CA ASP A 22 -25.29 2.86 -20.05
C ASP A 22 -25.91 1.45 -19.94
N GLY A 23 -25.95 0.89 -18.71
CA GLY A 23 -26.42 -0.46 -18.46
C GLY A 23 -25.45 -1.56 -18.90
N MET A 24 -24.22 -1.22 -19.31
CA MET A 24 -23.23 -2.18 -19.75
C MET A 24 -22.27 -2.59 -18.61
N LEU A 25 -21.76 -3.80 -18.74
CA LEU A 25 -20.77 -4.34 -17.81
C LEU A 25 -19.42 -3.62 -17.93
N VAL A 26 -18.97 -3.01 -16.85
CA VAL A 26 -17.62 -2.39 -16.74
C VAL A 26 -16.56 -3.49 -16.60
N ARG A 27 -15.40 -3.32 -17.25
CA ARG A 27 -14.28 -4.29 -17.26
C ARG A 27 -12.95 -3.60 -17.17
N SER A 28 -11.97 -4.26 -16.52
CA SER A 28 -10.58 -3.80 -16.38
C SER A 28 -10.49 -2.32 -16.01
N SER A 29 -11.27 -1.89 -15.03
CA SER A 29 -11.40 -0.48 -14.68
C SER A 29 -11.66 -0.27 -13.21
N TRP A 30 -11.31 0.92 -12.76
CA TRP A 30 -11.74 1.46 -11.48
C TRP A 30 -13.25 1.70 -11.46
N VAL A 31 -13.83 1.59 -10.28
CA VAL A 31 -15.23 1.91 -10.00
C VAL A 31 -15.28 2.68 -8.70
N GLU A 32 -15.79 3.90 -8.75
CA GLU A 32 -16.22 4.64 -7.56
C GLU A 32 -17.69 4.30 -7.28
N TYR A 33 -17.98 3.84 -6.08
CA TYR A 33 -19.35 3.51 -5.68
C TYR A 33 -19.55 3.77 -4.19
N ASP A 34 -20.55 4.59 -3.87
CA ASP A 34 -20.91 4.97 -2.49
C ASP A 34 -19.73 5.57 -1.68
N GLY A 35 -18.85 6.33 -2.37
CA GLY A 35 -17.69 6.98 -1.78
C GLY A 35 -16.50 6.06 -1.49
N ASP A 36 -16.53 4.82 -1.96
CA ASP A 36 -15.43 3.86 -1.89
C ASP A 36 -14.92 3.50 -3.29
N TYR A 37 -13.68 3.06 -3.37
CA TYR A 37 -13.02 2.68 -4.62
C TYR A 37 -12.89 1.16 -4.73
N TYR A 38 -13.20 0.66 -5.92
CA TYR A 38 -13.16 -0.76 -6.29
C TYR A 38 -12.45 -0.93 -7.63
N PHE A 39 -12.03 -2.13 -7.94
CA PHE A 39 -11.55 -2.48 -9.28
C PHE A 39 -12.25 -3.73 -9.79
N VAL A 40 -12.66 -3.71 -11.06
CA VAL A 40 -13.21 -4.87 -11.76
C VAL A 40 -12.20 -5.41 -12.77
N ASN A 41 -12.04 -6.73 -12.80
CA ASN A 41 -11.08 -7.39 -13.66
C ASN A 41 -11.57 -7.48 -15.13
N SER A 42 -10.79 -8.14 -15.99
CA SER A 42 -11.12 -8.31 -17.42
C SER A 42 -12.42 -9.08 -17.67
N SER A 43 -12.90 -9.88 -16.74
CA SER A 43 -14.21 -10.52 -16.82
C SER A 43 -15.35 -9.63 -16.28
N GLY A 44 -15.02 -8.44 -15.75
CA GLY A 44 -15.94 -7.53 -15.08
C GLY A 44 -16.21 -7.86 -13.61
N ALA A 45 -15.58 -8.91 -13.08
CA ALA A 45 -15.77 -9.29 -11.69
C ALA A 45 -14.99 -8.37 -10.74
N LYS A 46 -15.65 -7.94 -9.65
CA LYS A 46 -15.01 -7.16 -8.56
C LYS A 46 -13.85 -7.94 -7.95
N ILE A 47 -12.70 -7.28 -7.80
CA ILE A 47 -11.53 -7.83 -7.10
C ILE A 47 -11.78 -7.80 -5.61
N VAL A 48 -11.49 -8.91 -4.93
CA VAL A 48 -11.61 -9.06 -3.47
C VAL A 48 -10.45 -9.88 -2.90
N ASN A 49 -9.92 -9.49 -1.74
CA ASN A 49 -8.76 -10.12 -1.09
C ASN A 49 -7.57 -10.30 -2.02
N ASP A 50 -7.33 -9.36 -2.92
CA ASP A 50 -6.31 -9.48 -3.96
C ASP A 50 -5.69 -8.14 -4.31
N TRP A 51 -4.57 -8.22 -5.02
CA TRP A 51 -3.75 -7.10 -5.45
C TRP A 51 -4.03 -6.71 -6.89
N ARG A 52 -3.76 -5.43 -7.19
CA ARG A 52 -3.76 -4.93 -8.56
C ARG A 52 -2.64 -3.91 -8.75
N LEU A 53 -1.83 -4.10 -9.79
CA LEU A 53 -0.94 -3.09 -10.34
C LEU A 53 -1.68 -2.33 -11.43
N THR A 54 -1.84 -1.04 -11.27
CA THR A 54 -2.58 -0.17 -12.20
C THR A 54 -2.27 1.30 -11.90
N THR A 55 -2.60 2.18 -12.83
CA THR A 55 -2.58 3.64 -12.57
C THR A 55 -3.57 4.00 -11.47
N PRO A 56 -3.31 5.02 -10.65
CA PRO A 56 -4.27 5.52 -9.66
C PRO A 56 -5.61 5.91 -10.28
N TYR A 57 -6.69 5.83 -9.48
CA TYR A 57 -8.00 6.29 -9.91
C TYR A 57 -8.02 7.78 -10.23
N GLU A 58 -7.29 8.55 -9.45
CA GLU A 58 -7.24 10.01 -9.49
C GLU A 58 -6.39 10.55 -10.64
N ASP A 59 -5.49 9.73 -11.21
CA ASP A 59 -4.58 10.12 -12.30
C ASP A 59 -4.23 8.91 -13.20
N GLU A 60 -4.91 8.81 -14.33
CA GLU A 60 -4.71 7.73 -15.30
C GLU A 60 -3.40 7.83 -16.10
N ASP A 61 -2.77 8.99 -16.08
CA ASP A 61 -1.48 9.24 -16.75
C ASP A 61 -0.27 9.02 -15.82
N ALA A 62 -0.50 8.77 -14.52
CA ALA A 62 0.55 8.48 -13.57
C ALA A 62 1.15 7.08 -13.77
N ASP A 63 2.29 6.82 -13.12
CA ASP A 63 2.88 5.49 -13.08
C ASP A 63 1.97 4.48 -12.38
N GLU A 64 2.08 3.20 -12.79
CA GLU A 64 1.33 2.13 -12.16
C GLU A 64 1.83 1.89 -10.73
N GLU A 65 0.89 1.75 -9.79
CA GLU A 65 1.11 1.52 -8.38
C GLU A 65 0.39 0.25 -7.91
N TRP A 66 0.85 -0.33 -6.79
CA TRP A 66 0.19 -1.47 -6.20
C TRP A 66 -0.92 -1.05 -5.26
N PHE A 67 -2.12 -1.61 -5.49
CA PHE A 67 -3.30 -1.46 -4.65
C PHE A 67 -3.76 -2.81 -4.11
N TYR A 68 -4.34 -2.81 -2.91
CA TYR A 68 -4.96 -3.99 -2.33
C TYR A 68 -6.46 -3.79 -2.13
N PHE A 69 -7.24 -4.77 -2.56
CA PHE A 69 -8.69 -4.77 -2.39
C PHE A 69 -9.08 -5.76 -1.30
N GLN A 70 -9.75 -5.26 -0.27
CA GLN A 70 -10.14 -5.98 0.93
C GLN A 70 -11.21 -7.05 0.63
N SER A 71 -11.66 -7.81 1.64
CA SER A 71 -12.71 -8.84 1.47
C SER A 71 -14.04 -8.29 0.95
N THR A 72 -14.32 -7.02 1.18
CA THR A 72 -15.48 -6.31 0.63
C THR A 72 -15.27 -5.83 -0.81
N GLY A 73 -14.03 -5.88 -1.30
CA GLY A 73 -13.60 -5.28 -2.55
C GLY A 73 -13.21 -3.81 -2.46
N LYS A 74 -13.35 -3.17 -1.29
CA LYS A 74 -12.92 -1.77 -1.10
C LYS A 74 -11.40 -1.68 -1.14
N ARG A 75 -10.88 -0.62 -1.79
CA ARG A 75 -9.45 -0.26 -1.74
C ARG A 75 -8.99 -0.09 -0.29
N ALA A 76 -7.79 -0.47 0.01
CA ALA A 76 -7.20 -0.29 1.33
C ALA A 76 -6.56 1.11 1.41
N ASP A 77 -7.25 2.10 1.96
CA ASP A 77 -6.77 3.47 2.10
C ASP A 77 -6.39 3.75 3.56
N ASN A 78 -5.28 4.43 3.80
CA ASN A 78 -4.75 4.71 5.16
C ASN A 78 -4.73 3.47 6.06
N LYS A 79 -4.26 2.35 5.55
CA LYS A 79 -4.34 1.06 6.25
C LYS A 79 -3.04 0.27 6.21
N LYS A 80 -2.90 -0.58 7.23
CA LYS A 80 -1.98 -1.72 7.17
C LYS A 80 -2.75 -3.00 6.94
N ILE A 81 -2.24 -3.85 6.07
CA ILE A 81 -2.82 -5.14 5.70
C ILE A 81 -1.82 -6.25 6.05
N LEU A 82 -2.27 -7.29 6.72
CA LEU A 82 -1.52 -8.54 6.87
C LEU A 82 -1.90 -9.48 5.71
N TYR A 83 -0.93 -9.77 4.85
CA TYR A 83 -1.12 -10.66 3.71
C TYR A 83 -0.01 -11.72 3.66
N LYS A 84 -0.37 -13.00 3.67
CA LYS A 84 0.56 -14.14 3.65
C LYS A 84 1.73 -14.05 4.66
N GLY A 85 1.47 -13.49 5.83
CA GLY A 85 2.45 -13.37 6.91
C GLY A 85 3.29 -12.10 6.89
N SER A 86 3.20 -11.26 5.86
CA SER A 86 3.86 -9.96 5.77
C SER A 86 2.87 -8.82 5.98
N THR A 87 3.35 -7.72 6.56
CA THR A 87 2.55 -6.50 6.76
C THR A 87 2.89 -5.48 5.68
N PHE A 88 1.87 -4.89 5.09
CA PHE A 88 1.94 -3.85 4.07
C PHE A 88 1.19 -2.61 4.54
N PHE A 89 1.64 -1.42 4.11
CA PHE A 89 1.01 -0.15 4.43
C PHE A 89 0.54 0.53 3.15
N PHE A 90 -0.54 1.27 3.26
CA PHE A 90 -1.16 1.98 2.14
C PHE A 90 -1.45 3.42 2.57
N ASP A 91 -1.16 4.37 1.70
CA ASP A 91 -1.44 5.80 1.93
C ASP A 91 -2.94 6.14 1.81
N ALA A 92 -3.24 7.44 1.82
CA ALA A 92 -4.62 7.94 1.72
C ALA A 92 -5.27 7.64 0.36
N ASP A 93 -4.45 7.54 -0.69
CA ASP A 93 -4.87 7.26 -2.06
C ASP A 93 -4.81 5.75 -2.38
N GLY A 94 -4.54 4.92 -1.35
CA GLY A 94 -4.49 3.47 -1.45
C GLY A 94 -3.24 2.91 -2.10
N LYS A 95 -2.21 3.72 -2.35
CA LYS A 95 -0.92 3.27 -2.91
C LYS A 95 -0.12 2.51 -1.86
N MET A 96 0.47 1.39 -2.25
CA MET A 96 1.36 0.63 -1.38
C MET A 96 2.63 1.42 -1.08
N LEU A 97 2.99 1.52 0.20
CA LEU A 97 4.18 2.22 0.66
C LEU A 97 5.42 1.32 0.64
N THR A 98 6.56 1.90 0.26
CA THR A 98 7.91 1.34 0.37
C THR A 98 8.80 2.29 1.17
N GLY A 99 9.99 1.84 1.60
CA GLY A 99 10.91 2.67 2.37
C GLY A 99 10.44 2.92 3.81
N TRP A 100 10.78 4.08 4.35
CA TRP A 100 10.48 4.45 5.72
C TRP A 100 8.99 4.79 5.92
N VAL A 101 8.43 4.28 7.01
CA VAL A 101 7.02 4.42 7.37
C VAL A 101 6.90 4.82 8.84
N THR A 102 6.03 5.77 9.14
CA THR A 102 5.74 6.25 10.48
C THR A 102 4.91 5.25 11.31
N ALA A 103 4.72 5.53 12.59
CA ALA A 103 3.96 4.65 13.49
C ALA A 103 2.48 4.52 13.12
N ASP A 104 1.90 5.54 12.52
CA ASP A 104 0.52 5.56 12.03
C ASP A 104 0.35 4.98 10.62
N GLY A 105 1.48 4.63 9.96
CA GLY A 105 1.46 3.99 8.66
C GLY A 105 1.49 4.94 7.47
N THR A 106 1.86 6.20 7.68
CA THR A 106 2.08 7.15 6.59
C THR A 106 3.53 7.11 6.11
N GLN A 107 3.77 7.53 4.88
CA GLN A 107 5.12 7.69 4.36
C GLN A 107 5.81 8.87 5.07
N VAL A 108 7.10 8.72 5.36
CA VAL A 108 7.92 9.82 5.84
C VAL A 108 8.20 10.74 4.66
N VAL A 109 7.64 11.94 4.72
CA VAL A 109 7.93 13.01 3.74
C VAL A 109 8.89 13.99 4.41
N ASN A 110 10.06 14.17 3.82
CA ASN A 110 11.06 15.10 4.33
C ASN A 110 11.19 16.32 3.43
N GLU A 111 10.46 17.38 3.77
CA GLU A 111 10.51 18.64 3.04
C GLU A 111 11.64 19.59 3.48
N GLU A 112 12.34 19.34 4.61
CA GLU A 112 13.25 20.30 5.24
C GLU A 112 14.64 19.75 5.64
N ASN A 113 15.05 18.57 5.25
CA ASN A 113 16.33 17.94 5.64
C ASN A 113 16.52 17.82 7.17
N GLU A 114 15.48 17.79 7.95
CA GLU A 114 15.54 17.52 9.38
C GLU A 114 15.36 16.00 9.64
N ILE A 115 16.06 15.47 10.65
CA ILE A 115 15.90 14.09 11.07
C ILE A 115 14.47 13.89 11.56
N ASP A 116 13.64 13.25 10.74
CA ASP A 116 12.30 12.86 11.17
C ASP A 116 12.41 11.66 12.11
N THR A 117 12.20 11.91 13.40
CA THR A 117 12.18 10.87 14.45
C THR A 117 10.85 10.13 14.51
N SER A 118 9.88 10.49 13.66
CA SER A 118 8.56 9.86 13.64
C SER A 118 8.54 8.51 12.92
N TYR A 119 9.52 8.22 12.06
CA TYR A 119 9.60 6.92 11.38
C TYR A 119 9.71 5.76 12.38
N THR A 120 9.07 4.66 12.06
CA THR A 120 8.99 3.50 12.95
C THR A 120 9.35 2.20 12.26
N PHE A 121 8.96 2.05 10.99
CA PHE A 121 9.09 0.85 10.20
C PHE A 121 9.83 1.11 8.90
N PHE A 122 10.32 0.05 8.28
CA PHE A 122 10.86 0.06 6.92
C PHE A 122 10.17 -1.02 6.10
N CYS A 123 9.70 -0.67 4.91
CA CYS A 123 9.15 -1.60 3.92
C CYS A 123 10.15 -1.78 2.80
N ASP A 124 10.39 -3.01 2.37
CA ASP A 124 11.26 -3.30 1.25
C ASP A 124 10.63 -2.92 -0.11
N GLU A 125 11.33 -3.16 -1.20
CA GLU A 125 10.86 -2.86 -2.57
C GLU A 125 9.57 -3.61 -2.95
N THR A 126 9.24 -4.69 -2.24
CA THR A 126 7.98 -5.42 -2.43
C THR A 126 6.83 -4.84 -1.60
N GLY A 127 7.09 -3.81 -0.79
CA GLY A 127 6.18 -3.21 0.18
C GLY A 127 6.07 -3.99 1.49
N ALA A 128 6.75 -5.13 1.62
CA ALA A 128 6.70 -5.92 2.84
C ALA A 128 7.49 -5.26 3.97
N ARG A 129 6.86 -5.09 5.15
CA ARG A 129 7.56 -4.59 6.34
C ARG A 129 8.69 -5.52 6.73
N VAL A 130 9.89 -4.97 6.86
CA VAL A 130 11.09 -5.70 7.28
C VAL A 130 11.04 -5.98 8.78
N GLU A 131 11.38 -7.23 9.17
CA GLU A 131 11.40 -7.68 10.56
C GLU A 131 12.66 -8.53 10.84
N SER A 132 13.21 -8.40 12.04
CA SER A 132 14.40 -9.16 12.49
C SER A 132 15.58 -9.13 11.52
N ALA A 133 15.80 -8.00 10.85
CA ALA A 133 16.81 -7.87 9.80
C ALA A 133 17.52 -6.51 9.82
N TRP A 134 18.69 -6.49 9.21
CA TRP A 134 19.41 -5.27 8.89
C TRP A 134 19.00 -4.76 7.52
N VAL A 135 18.89 -3.45 7.40
CA VAL A 135 18.66 -2.72 6.15
C VAL A 135 19.77 -1.70 5.99
N TYR A 136 20.36 -1.63 4.81
CA TYR A 136 21.32 -0.59 4.42
C TYR A 136 20.61 0.36 3.48
N THR A 137 20.39 1.59 3.93
CA THR A 137 19.57 2.57 3.21
C THR A 137 19.85 3.99 3.68
N THR A 138 19.38 4.95 2.96
CA THR A 138 19.45 6.36 3.31
C THR A 138 18.70 6.67 4.61
N SER A 139 19.09 7.76 5.25
CA SER A 139 18.35 8.26 6.41
C SER A 139 16.93 8.68 6.00
N PRO A 140 15.91 8.44 6.84
CA PRO A 140 14.57 8.96 6.59
C PRO A 140 14.52 10.50 6.56
N ALA A 141 15.58 11.16 7.01
CA ALA A 141 15.76 12.61 6.91
C ALA A 141 16.31 13.07 5.55
N THR A 142 16.62 12.14 4.64
CA THR A 142 17.19 12.46 3.34
C THR A 142 16.08 12.57 2.30
N ALA A 143 16.14 13.57 1.43
CA ALA A 143 15.22 13.70 0.31
C ALA A 143 15.35 12.49 -0.63
N ASP A 144 14.24 12.01 -1.16
CA ASP A 144 14.19 10.81 -2.01
C ASP A 144 15.01 10.94 -3.30
N ASP A 145 15.32 12.17 -3.73
CA ASP A 145 16.06 12.48 -4.96
C ASP A 145 17.52 12.86 -4.73
N ASP A 146 18.03 12.79 -3.48
CA ASP A 146 19.44 13.05 -3.18
C ASP A 146 20.32 11.82 -3.53
N ALA A 147 20.82 11.81 -4.77
CA ALA A 147 21.71 10.74 -5.27
C ALA A 147 23.04 10.63 -4.52
N ASP A 148 23.43 11.64 -3.78
CA ASP A 148 24.69 11.70 -3.00
C ASP A 148 24.44 11.39 -1.49
N ALA A 149 23.22 11.02 -1.12
CA ALA A 149 22.87 10.75 0.27
C ALA A 149 23.65 9.59 0.88
N ASP A 150 24.16 9.80 2.08
CA ASP A 150 24.85 8.74 2.84
C ASP A 150 23.85 7.65 3.28
N GLU A 151 24.25 6.40 3.09
CA GLU A 151 23.49 5.24 3.56
C GLU A 151 24.05 4.72 4.89
N TYR A 152 23.18 4.18 5.71
CA TYR A 152 23.49 3.67 7.05
C TYR A 152 22.83 2.31 7.29
N TRP A 153 23.38 1.53 8.22
CA TRP A 153 22.78 0.28 8.66
C TRP A 153 21.75 0.51 9.77
N TYR A 154 20.52 0.06 9.52
CA TYR A 154 19.42 0.06 10.49
C TYR A 154 19.00 -1.36 10.81
N TYR A 155 18.74 -1.65 12.10
CA TYR A 155 18.19 -2.95 12.51
C TYR A 155 16.69 -2.83 12.80
N LEU A 156 15.88 -3.63 12.14
CA LEU A 156 14.45 -3.75 12.39
C LEU A 156 14.23 -4.93 13.34
N LYS A 157 13.56 -4.67 14.47
CA LYS A 157 13.23 -5.69 15.49
C LYS A 157 12.20 -6.68 14.94
N SER A 158 11.93 -7.77 15.69
CA SER A 158 10.85 -8.72 15.36
C SER A 158 9.44 -8.10 15.31
N SER A 159 9.25 -6.94 15.93
CA SER A 159 8.03 -6.14 15.83
C SER A 159 7.98 -5.27 14.55
N GLY A 160 9.00 -5.30 13.72
CA GLY A 160 9.22 -4.40 12.58
C GLY A 160 9.72 -3.01 12.97
N LYS A 161 9.72 -2.66 14.26
CA LYS A 161 10.17 -1.33 14.70
C LYS A 161 11.68 -1.18 14.57
N VAL A 162 12.13 -0.02 14.11
CA VAL A 162 13.54 0.32 14.09
C VAL A 162 14.15 0.26 15.50
N ALA A 163 15.33 -0.28 15.63
CA ALA A 163 16.08 -0.32 16.87
C ALA A 163 16.73 1.05 17.12
N THR A 164 16.47 1.63 18.29
CA THR A 164 17.09 2.88 18.74
C THR A 164 17.97 2.63 19.94
N GLY A 165 19.06 3.38 20.07
CA GLY A 165 20.04 3.23 21.16
C GLY A 165 20.85 1.94 21.08
N LYS A 166 21.62 1.65 22.14
CA LYS A 166 22.50 0.47 22.19
C LYS A 166 21.67 -0.82 22.25
N GLN A 167 21.88 -1.71 21.30
CA GLN A 167 21.27 -3.03 21.28
C GLN A 167 22.18 -4.07 21.92
N ALA A 168 21.69 -4.83 22.90
CA ALA A 168 22.51 -5.74 23.68
C ALA A 168 22.96 -6.99 22.91
N ASN A 169 22.12 -7.54 22.06
CA ASN A 169 22.44 -8.70 21.22
C ASN A 169 21.59 -8.72 19.97
N VAL A 170 22.18 -8.48 18.83
CA VAL A 170 21.54 -8.65 17.53
C VAL A 170 22.21 -9.82 16.82
N LYS A 171 21.46 -10.92 16.61
CA LYS A 171 21.96 -12.15 15.98
C LYS A 171 23.26 -12.68 16.62
N GLY A 172 23.41 -12.55 17.95
CA GLY A 172 24.57 -13.03 18.69
C GLY A 172 25.79 -12.10 18.67
N GLN A 173 25.68 -10.93 18.09
CA GLN A 173 26.72 -9.88 18.13
C GLN A 173 26.23 -8.71 18.99
N ALA A 174 27.14 -8.17 19.83
CA ALA A 174 26.88 -6.95 20.60
C ALA A 174 27.29 -5.72 19.78
N PHE A 175 26.41 -4.71 19.74
CA PHE A 175 26.62 -3.43 19.04
C PHE A 175 26.50 -2.27 20.03
#